data_2a25e937f6789b38d0210c12b382d7c6
#
_entry.id   2a25e937f6789b38d0210c12b382d7c6
#
_cell.length_a   1.000
_cell.length_b   1.000
_cell.length_c   1.000
_cell.angle_alpha   90.00
_cell.angle_beta   90.00
_cell.angle_gamma   90.00
#
_symmetry.space_group_name_H-M   'P 1'
#
loop_
_entity.id
_entity.type
_entity.pdbx_description
1 polymer ?
#
loop_
_entity_poly.entity_id
_entity_poly.type
_entity_poly.pdbx_seq_one_letter_code
_entity_poly.pdbx_strand_id
1 'polypeptide(L)'
;AGIGALRTVRSFNRCKLNGSDVTGLTRDPISTAQLVGSDLYIMTVDDNGPLFYRMKIDKSDKTELANFEINPASAVNGTIYYNGTQDNHYLYAMNTATDGVSTVWDGNLWYPIAQGDYIYYMDVENDYRLCRYSLSRNEIEVLTNERIDCFNVGYGYVYYQVNGEEACLKCMRDDGSDSWVIAEGNYTAIHMTSQYVYFQMFGETSTWYHSPLGSQSYSGFDGAREAALNAFKK
;
A
#
# COMPACT_ATOMS: atom_id res chain seq x y z
N ALA A 1 41.06 -12.09 -6.84
CA ALA A 1 40.26 -11.96 -5.61
C ALA A 1 38.92 -11.31 -6.03
N GLY A 2 37.86 -12.12 -6.15
CA GLY A 2 36.52 -11.64 -6.48
C GLY A 2 35.89 -10.99 -5.26
N ILE A 3 35.47 -9.75 -5.39
CA ILE A 3 34.61 -9.07 -4.42
C ILE A 3 33.24 -9.72 -4.53
N GLY A 4 32.93 -10.61 -3.59
CA GLY A 4 31.58 -11.18 -3.48
C GLY A 4 30.61 -10.08 -3.16
N ALA A 5 29.58 -9.88 -4.02
CA ALA A 5 28.49 -9.00 -3.75
C ALA A 5 27.83 -9.41 -2.41
N LEU A 6 27.81 -8.53 -1.44
CA LEU A 6 27.04 -8.68 -0.22
C LEU A 6 25.57 -8.76 -0.61
N ARG A 7 25.02 -9.98 -0.69
CA ARG A 7 23.57 -10.18 -0.80
C ARG A 7 22.95 -9.66 0.49
N THR A 8 22.24 -8.55 0.41
CA THR A 8 21.40 -8.09 1.52
C THR A 8 20.30 -9.14 1.70
N VAL A 9 20.40 -9.92 2.77
CA VAL A 9 19.37 -10.91 3.11
C VAL A 9 18.18 -10.11 3.64
N ARG A 10 17.19 -9.88 2.79
CA ARG A 10 15.89 -9.33 3.20
C ARG A 10 15.10 -10.46 3.85
N SER A 11 14.44 -10.18 4.98
CA SER A 11 13.55 -11.11 5.64
C SER A 11 12.25 -10.41 5.99
N PHE A 12 11.13 -11.09 5.79
CA PHE A 12 9.83 -10.64 6.27
C PHE A 12 9.60 -11.20 7.67
N ASN A 13 9.34 -10.33 8.61
CA ASN A 13 9.24 -10.67 10.03
C ASN A 13 7.92 -10.18 10.61
N ARG A 14 7.45 -10.85 11.65
CA ARG A 14 6.43 -10.34 12.57
C ARG A 14 7.04 -10.03 13.92
N CYS A 15 6.46 -9.08 14.64
CA CYS A 15 6.80 -8.80 16.04
C CYS A 15 5.53 -8.39 16.80
N LYS A 16 5.63 -8.29 18.12
CA LYS A 16 4.60 -7.62 18.92
C LYS A 16 4.62 -6.11 18.66
N LEU A 17 3.54 -5.40 19.01
CA LEU A 17 3.42 -3.95 18.83
C LEU A 17 4.50 -3.14 19.56
N ASN A 18 5.10 -3.70 20.61
CA ASN A 18 6.23 -3.09 21.33
C ASN A 18 7.60 -3.43 20.71
N GLY A 19 7.64 -4.09 19.55
CA GLY A 19 8.86 -4.51 18.85
C GLY A 19 9.52 -5.77 19.40
N SER A 20 8.99 -6.40 20.45
CA SER A 20 9.52 -7.68 20.97
C SER A 20 9.03 -8.89 20.16
N ASP A 21 9.59 -10.06 20.45
CA ASP A 21 9.23 -11.36 19.85
C ASP A 21 9.30 -11.36 18.32
N VAL A 22 10.39 -10.81 17.78
CA VAL A 22 10.65 -10.79 16.34
C VAL A 22 10.78 -12.23 15.82
N THR A 23 9.93 -12.60 14.88
CA THR A 23 9.92 -13.94 14.28
C THR A 23 9.98 -13.81 12.76
N GLY A 24 10.97 -14.44 12.13
CA GLY A 24 11.08 -14.50 10.66
C GLY A 24 9.96 -15.35 10.07
N LEU A 25 9.26 -14.81 9.09
CA LEU A 25 8.17 -15.47 8.35
C LEU A 25 8.70 -16.10 7.07
N THR A 26 9.36 -15.33 6.24
CA THR A 26 10.01 -15.82 5.01
C THR A 26 11.25 -15.01 4.68
N ARG A 27 12.11 -15.56 3.81
CA ARG A 27 13.26 -14.88 3.19
C ARG A 27 13.01 -14.51 1.74
N ASP A 28 11.81 -14.79 1.22
CA ASP A 28 11.46 -14.45 -0.14
C ASP A 28 11.45 -12.92 -0.32
N PRO A 29 11.85 -12.39 -1.48
CA PRO A 29 11.79 -10.95 -1.77
C PRO A 29 10.33 -10.54 -1.98
N ILE A 30 9.77 -9.89 -0.97
CA ILE A 30 8.35 -9.50 -0.95
C ILE A 30 8.15 -8.17 -1.67
N SER A 31 7.19 -8.14 -2.59
CA SER A 31 6.64 -6.92 -3.20
C SER A 31 5.49 -6.36 -2.36
N THR A 32 4.47 -7.19 -2.09
CA THR A 32 3.33 -6.82 -1.24
C THR A 32 2.96 -7.95 -0.29
N ALA A 33 2.32 -7.61 0.82
CA ALA A 33 1.75 -8.58 1.76
C ALA A 33 0.47 -8.04 2.39
N GLN A 34 -0.55 -8.91 2.51
CA GLN A 34 -1.82 -8.62 3.15
C GLN A 34 -2.10 -9.67 4.23
N LEU A 35 -2.58 -9.23 5.39
CA LEU A 35 -3.04 -10.11 6.46
C LEU A 35 -4.56 -10.14 6.45
N VAL A 36 -5.15 -11.32 6.26
CA VAL A 36 -6.60 -11.55 6.32
C VAL A 36 -6.89 -12.65 7.32
N GLY A 37 -7.41 -12.27 8.47
CA GLY A 37 -7.55 -13.21 9.60
C GLY A 37 -6.20 -13.75 10.07
N SER A 38 -5.97 -15.05 9.94
CA SER A 38 -4.70 -15.72 10.24
C SER A 38 -3.84 -16.04 9.02
N ASP A 39 -4.29 -15.64 7.83
CA ASP A 39 -3.64 -15.93 6.56
C ASP A 39 -2.89 -14.72 6.03
N LEU A 40 -1.66 -14.94 5.62
CA LEU A 40 -0.82 -13.98 4.92
C LEU A 40 -0.89 -14.28 3.42
N TYR A 41 -1.27 -13.27 2.64
CA TYR A 41 -1.23 -13.28 1.18
C TYR A 41 -0.02 -12.49 0.74
N ILE A 42 0.92 -13.14 0.07
CA ILE A 42 2.24 -12.60 -0.21
C ILE A 42 2.52 -12.64 -1.70
N MET A 43 2.90 -11.49 -2.25
CA MET A 43 3.43 -11.37 -3.60
C MET A 43 4.94 -11.26 -3.55
N THR A 44 5.62 -12.15 -4.27
CA THR A 44 7.07 -12.11 -4.45
C THR A 44 7.43 -11.94 -5.92
N VAL A 45 8.54 -11.29 -6.18
CA VAL A 45 9.14 -11.20 -7.52
C VAL A 45 10.64 -11.45 -7.37
N ASP A 46 11.12 -12.55 -7.92
CA ASP A 46 12.53 -12.94 -7.92
C ASP A 46 13.00 -13.40 -9.30
N ASP A 47 14.20 -13.96 -9.38
CA ASP A 47 14.79 -14.44 -10.62
C ASP A 47 14.01 -15.62 -11.26
N ASN A 48 13.14 -16.30 -10.51
CA ASN A 48 12.26 -17.36 -10.99
C ASN A 48 10.91 -16.82 -11.51
N GLY A 49 10.68 -15.53 -11.36
CA GLY A 49 9.45 -14.86 -11.74
C GLY A 49 8.53 -14.52 -10.56
N PRO A 50 7.37 -13.93 -10.86
CA PRO A 50 6.39 -13.58 -9.86
C PRO A 50 5.69 -14.80 -9.27
N LEU A 51 5.43 -14.76 -7.96
CA LEU A 51 4.65 -15.78 -7.25
C LEU A 51 3.75 -15.13 -6.21
N PHE A 52 2.44 -15.36 -6.33
CA PHE A 52 1.46 -15.00 -5.33
C PHE A 52 1.05 -16.25 -4.55
N TYR A 53 1.19 -16.21 -3.23
CA TYR A 53 0.86 -17.36 -2.38
C TYR A 53 0.23 -16.94 -1.06
N ARG A 54 -0.50 -17.87 -0.48
CA ARG A 54 -1.04 -17.77 0.89
C ARG A 54 -0.26 -18.67 1.83
N MET A 55 -0.06 -18.24 3.07
CA MET A 55 0.40 -19.09 4.17
C MET A 55 -0.21 -18.62 5.50
N LYS A 56 -0.28 -19.51 6.49
CA LYS A 56 -0.63 -19.15 7.86
C LYS A 56 0.46 -18.27 8.50
N ILE A 57 0.07 -17.41 9.44
CA ILE A 57 1.02 -16.58 10.19
C ILE A 57 2.01 -17.40 11.04
N ASP A 58 1.73 -18.68 11.29
CA ASP A 58 2.64 -19.65 11.91
C ASP A 58 3.55 -20.37 10.90
N LYS A 59 3.48 -19.99 9.63
CA LYS A 59 4.23 -20.51 8.47
C LYS A 59 3.76 -21.87 7.94
N SER A 60 2.66 -22.40 8.44
CA SER A 60 2.03 -23.60 7.88
C SER A 60 1.19 -23.29 6.64
N ASP A 61 0.73 -24.33 5.96
CA ASP A 61 -0.27 -24.30 4.87
C ASP A 61 0.08 -23.33 3.71
N LYS A 62 1.35 -23.33 3.28
CA LYS A 62 1.75 -22.54 2.10
C LYS A 62 1.07 -23.11 0.84
N THR A 63 0.27 -22.27 0.19
CA THR A 63 -0.48 -22.59 -1.05
C THR A 63 -0.17 -21.56 -2.11
N GLU A 64 0.29 -21.98 -3.28
CA GLU A 64 0.49 -21.12 -4.45
C GLU A 64 -0.85 -20.80 -5.09
N LEU A 65 -1.11 -19.52 -5.36
CA LEU A 65 -2.38 -19.02 -5.88
C LEU A 65 -2.25 -18.53 -7.33
N ALA A 66 -1.14 -17.89 -7.68
CA ALA A 66 -0.87 -17.41 -9.02
C ALA A 66 0.63 -17.28 -9.28
N ASN A 67 1.03 -17.41 -10.55
CA ASN A 67 2.40 -17.23 -11.04
C ASN A 67 2.55 -15.98 -11.93
N PHE A 68 1.66 -15.01 -11.74
CA PHE A 68 1.71 -13.69 -12.37
C PHE A 68 1.67 -12.60 -11.30
N GLU A 69 2.10 -11.41 -11.66
CA GLU A 69 2.17 -10.30 -10.71
C GLU A 69 0.77 -9.78 -10.35
N ILE A 70 0.50 -9.69 -9.04
CA ILE A 70 -0.68 -9.08 -8.46
C ILE A 70 -0.18 -7.91 -7.61
N ASN A 71 -0.39 -6.70 -8.08
CA ASN A 71 0.15 -5.52 -7.42
C ASN A 71 -0.74 -4.28 -7.63
N PRO A 72 -1.03 -3.51 -6.59
CA PRO A 72 -1.02 -3.91 -5.18
C PRO A 72 -2.22 -4.79 -4.84
N ALA A 73 -2.07 -5.68 -3.86
CA ALA A 73 -3.19 -6.41 -3.28
C ALA A 73 -3.78 -5.61 -2.10
N SER A 74 -5.08 -5.42 -2.10
CA SER A 74 -5.81 -4.74 -1.02
C SER A 74 -6.96 -5.62 -0.54
N ALA A 75 -7.12 -5.81 0.77
CA ALA A 75 -8.08 -6.74 1.35
C ALA A 75 -9.16 -6.03 2.18
N VAL A 76 -10.43 -6.37 1.93
CA VAL A 76 -11.58 -5.94 2.73
C VAL A 76 -12.64 -7.04 2.79
N ASN A 77 -13.21 -7.26 3.96
CA ASN A 77 -14.33 -8.21 4.18
C ASN A 77 -14.09 -9.62 3.59
N GLY A 78 -12.88 -10.18 3.73
CA GLY A 78 -12.56 -11.51 3.21
C GLY A 78 -12.38 -11.58 1.69
N THR A 79 -12.21 -10.45 1.03
CA THR A 79 -11.94 -10.35 -0.40
C THR A 79 -10.67 -9.56 -0.65
N ILE A 80 -9.79 -10.06 -1.51
CA ILE A 80 -8.61 -9.35 -1.98
C ILE A 80 -8.93 -8.75 -3.34
N TYR A 81 -8.84 -7.42 -3.45
CA TYR A 81 -9.01 -6.71 -4.71
C TYR A 81 -7.65 -6.34 -5.29
N TYR A 82 -7.47 -6.59 -6.59
CA TYR A 82 -6.23 -6.30 -7.30
C TYR A 82 -6.51 -5.96 -8.76
N ASN A 83 -5.56 -5.33 -9.43
CA ASN A 83 -5.63 -5.16 -10.87
C ASN A 83 -4.78 -6.22 -11.59
N GLY A 84 -5.15 -6.56 -12.81
CA GLY A 84 -4.35 -7.38 -13.71
C GLY A 84 -3.12 -6.60 -14.17
N THR A 85 -2.00 -7.31 -14.40
CA THR A 85 -0.74 -6.69 -14.80
C THR A 85 -0.16 -7.24 -16.10
N GLN A 86 -0.69 -8.36 -16.60
CA GLN A 86 -0.17 -9.03 -17.79
C GLN A 86 -0.91 -8.64 -19.07
N ASP A 87 -2.23 -8.91 -19.12
CA ASP A 87 -3.01 -8.75 -20.33
C ASP A 87 -3.93 -7.51 -20.28
N ASN A 88 -4.30 -7.10 -19.08
CA ASN A 88 -5.19 -5.96 -18.84
C ASN A 88 -5.04 -5.44 -17.40
N HIS A 89 -5.61 -4.27 -17.13
CA HIS A 89 -5.65 -3.68 -15.79
C HIS A 89 -7.05 -3.71 -15.18
N TYR A 90 -7.81 -4.75 -15.47
CA TYR A 90 -9.15 -4.95 -14.90
C TYR A 90 -9.09 -5.11 -13.38
N LEU A 91 -10.20 -4.77 -12.73
CA LEU A 91 -10.37 -5.04 -11.30
C LEU A 91 -10.81 -6.49 -11.11
N TYR A 92 -10.03 -7.23 -10.36
CA TYR A 92 -10.33 -8.60 -9.93
C TYR A 92 -10.59 -8.67 -8.44
N ALA A 93 -11.39 -9.65 -8.05
CA ALA A 93 -11.64 -10.01 -6.66
C ALA A 93 -11.32 -11.49 -6.43
N MET A 94 -10.52 -11.78 -5.41
CA MET A 94 -10.25 -13.13 -4.91
C MET A 94 -10.97 -13.33 -3.59
N ASN A 95 -11.84 -14.32 -3.53
CA ASN A 95 -12.49 -14.72 -2.27
C ASN A 95 -11.51 -15.53 -1.41
N THR A 96 -11.18 -15.05 -0.21
CA THR A 96 -10.16 -15.68 0.66
C THR A 96 -10.59 -17.00 1.28
N ALA A 97 -11.87 -17.36 1.26
CA ALA A 97 -12.37 -18.63 1.76
C ALA A 97 -12.30 -19.76 0.72
N THR A 98 -12.34 -19.42 -0.58
CA THR A 98 -12.41 -20.40 -1.68
C THR A 98 -11.24 -20.30 -2.66
N ASP A 99 -10.42 -19.26 -2.55
CA ASP A 99 -9.39 -18.84 -3.52
C ASP A 99 -9.96 -18.57 -4.94
N GLY A 100 -11.29 -18.49 -5.06
CA GLY A 100 -11.99 -18.22 -6.33
C GLY A 100 -11.80 -16.78 -6.77
N VAL A 101 -11.46 -16.58 -8.05
CA VAL A 101 -11.23 -15.27 -8.66
C VAL A 101 -12.37 -14.93 -9.62
N SER A 102 -12.80 -13.67 -9.59
CA SER A 102 -13.78 -13.11 -10.53
C SER A 102 -13.36 -11.71 -10.99
N THR A 103 -13.76 -11.35 -12.22
CA THR A 103 -13.66 -9.96 -12.70
C THR A 103 -14.77 -9.16 -12.06
N VAL A 104 -14.43 -8.02 -11.46
CA VAL A 104 -15.39 -7.09 -10.87
C VAL A 104 -15.76 -6.00 -11.88
N TRP A 105 -14.73 -5.47 -12.56
CA TRP A 105 -14.90 -4.38 -13.53
C TRP A 105 -13.79 -4.43 -14.58
N ASP A 106 -14.11 -4.16 -15.83
CA ASP A 106 -13.22 -4.19 -16.98
C ASP A 106 -12.58 -2.83 -17.32
N GLY A 107 -12.50 -1.94 -16.34
CA GLY A 107 -11.79 -0.66 -16.47
C GLY A 107 -10.27 -0.80 -16.46
N ASN A 108 -9.59 0.30 -16.78
CA ASN A 108 -8.13 0.38 -16.77
C ASN A 108 -7.66 1.14 -15.52
N LEU A 109 -7.44 0.44 -14.44
CA LEU A 109 -7.11 1.02 -13.15
C LEU A 109 -5.68 0.68 -12.70
N TRP A 110 -5.09 1.55 -11.90
CA TRP A 110 -3.79 1.38 -11.31
C TRP A 110 -3.83 1.59 -9.79
N TYR A 111 -3.08 0.78 -9.04
CA TYR A 111 -2.99 0.85 -7.56
C TYR A 111 -4.35 0.79 -6.85
N PRO A 112 -5.15 -0.28 -7.00
CA PRO A 112 -6.44 -0.38 -6.32
C PRO A 112 -6.28 -0.54 -4.80
N ILE A 113 -6.98 0.31 -4.03
CA ILE A 113 -7.09 0.19 -2.57
C ILE A 113 -8.58 0.11 -2.21
N ALA A 114 -8.97 -0.98 -1.55
CA ALA A 114 -10.34 -1.19 -1.11
C ALA A 114 -10.57 -0.57 0.28
N GLN A 115 -11.63 0.23 0.39
CA GLN A 115 -12.08 0.82 1.65
C GLN A 115 -13.61 0.88 1.69
N GLY A 116 -14.23 0.08 2.55
CA GLY A 116 -15.70 -0.02 2.62
C GLY A 116 -16.31 -0.52 1.31
N ASP A 117 -17.25 0.24 0.75
CA ASP A 117 -17.92 -0.04 -0.55
C ASP A 117 -17.12 0.47 -1.76
N TYR A 118 -15.95 1.06 -1.57
CA TYR A 118 -15.22 1.72 -2.65
C TYR A 118 -13.87 1.09 -2.93
N ILE A 119 -13.50 1.10 -4.22
CA ILE A 119 -12.15 0.86 -4.70
C ILE A 119 -11.58 2.19 -5.19
N TYR A 120 -10.58 2.71 -4.48
CA TYR A 120 -9.83 3.89 -4.88
C TYR A 120 -8.72 3.48 -5.83
N TYR A 121 -8.48 4.25 -6.88
CA TYR A 121 -7.49 3.91 -7.91
C TYR A 121 -7.02 5.13 -8.71
N MET A 122 -5.89 4.98 -9.39
CA MET A 122 -5.43 5.94 -10.39
C MET A 122 -5.97 5.52 -11.76
N ASP A 123 -6.64 6.45 -12.44
CA ASP A 123 -7.26 6.26 -13.76
C ASP A 123 -6.22 6.46 -14.86
N VAL A 124 -5.68 5.37 -15.39
CA VAL A 124 -4.61 5.37 -16.41
C VAL A 124 -5.03 6.07 -17.69
N GLU A 125 -6.30 5.96 -18.09
CA GLU A 125 -6.81 6.55 -19.35
C GLU A 125 -6.99 8.07 -19.26
N ASN A 126 -7.07 8.61 -18.05
CA ASN A 126 -7.25 10.01 -17.79
C ASN A 126 -6.10 10.60 -16.96
N ASP A 127 -4.89 10.40 -17.44
CA ASP A 127 -3.65 10.95 -16.89
C ASP A 127 -3.40 10.66 -15.40
N TYR A 128 -3.73 9.43 -14.97
CA TYR A 128 -3.52 8.98 -13.59
C TYR A 128 -4.22 9.84 -12.53
N ARG A 129 -5.34 10.46 -12.87
CA ARG A 129 -6.18 11.16 -11.89
C ARG A 129 -6.74 10.18 -10.84
N LEU A 130 -7.06 10.69 -9.66
CA LEU A 130 -7.61 9.86 -8.59
C LEU A 130 -9.12 9.69 -8.73
N CYS A 131 -9.55 8.43 -8.74
CA CYS A 131 -10.94 8.04 -8.80
C CYS A 131 -11.30 7.02 -7.71
N ARG A 132 -12.59 6.82 -7.48
CA ARG A 132 -13.12 5.67 -6.74
C ARG A 132 -14.28 5.02 -7.49
N TYR A 133 -14.38 3.70 -7.40
CA TYR A 133 -15.44 2.89 -7.97
C TYR A 133 -16.31 2.33 -6.84
N SER A 134 -17.62 2.55 -6.89
CA SER A 134 -18.58 1.98 -5.93
C SER A 134 -18.92 0.55 -6.32
N LEU A 135 -18.64 -0.40 -5.43
CA LEU A 135 -18.95 -1.83 -5.63
C LEU A 135 -20.44 -2.11 -5.67
N SER A 136 -21.24 -1.41 -4.87
CA SER A 136 -22.68 -1.61 -4.78
C SER A 136 -23.46 -0.93 -5.91
N ARG A 137 -22.97 0.22 -6.42
CA ARG A 137 -23.65 1.02 -7.45
C ARG A 137 -23.11 0.80 -8.85
N ASN A 138 -21.90 0.23 -8.97
CA ASN A 138 -21.15 0.13 -10.23
C ASN A 138 -20.93 1.49 -10.91
N GLU A 139 -20.56 2.50 -10.12
CA GLU A 139 -20.37 3.88 -10.57
C GLU A 139 -18.97 4.37 -10.24
N ILE A 140 -18.42 5.20 -11.13
CA ILE A 140 -17.13 5.86 -10.98
C ILE A 140 -17.36 7.27 -10.48
N GLU A 141 -16.60 7.68 -9.48
CA GLU A 141 -16.55 9.04 -8.97
C GLU A 141 -15.11 9.57 -9.10
N VAL A 142 -14.96 10.72 -9.77
CA VAL A 142 -13.66 11.40 -9.90
C VAL A 142 -13.45 12.25 -8.65
N LEU A 143 -12.35 12.00 -7.91
CA LEU A 143 -12.02 12.72 -6.69
C LEU A 143 -11.17 13.97 -6.97
N THR A 144 -10.24 13.89 -7.93
CA THR A 144 -9.50 15.03 -8.45
C THR A 144 -9.11 14.80 -9.91
N ASN A 145 -8.97 15.89 -10.68
CA ASN A 145 -8.46 15.83 -12.05
C ASN A 145 -6.93 16.05 -12.13
N GLU A 146 -6.27 16.20 -10.99
CA GLU A 146 -4.82 16.33 -10.94
C GLU A 146 -4.17 14.96 -11.25
N ARG A 147 -3.06 14.99 -11.99
CA ARG A 147 -2.20 13.81 -12.15
C ARG A 147 -1.54 13.51 -10.81
N ILE A 148 -1.62 12.25 -10.37
CA ILE A 148 -0.99 11.82 -9.12
C ILE A 148 0.04 10.73 -9.34
N ASP A 149 1.02 10.61 -8.44
CA ASP A 149 2.07 9.59 -8.48
C ASP A 149 1.81 8.43 -7.53
N CYS A 150 1.22 8.71 -6.38
CA CYS A 150 0.84 7.72 -5.38
C CYS A 150 -0.23 8.28 -4.45
N PHE A 151 -0.93 7.38 -3.77
CA PHE A 151 -1.92 7.75 -2.76
C PHE A 151 -2.07 6.65 -1.70
N ASN A 152 -2.73 6.99 -0.60
CA ASN A 152 -3.27 6.03 0.36
C ASN A 152 -4.59 6.54 0.93
N VAL A 153 -5.46 5.63 1.36
CA VAL A 153 -6.80 5.94 1.88
C VAL A 153 -7.06 5.23 3.19
N GLY A 154 -7.71 5.91 4.12
CA GLY A 154 -8.13 5.35 5.39
C GLY A 154 -8.62 6.42 6.36
N TYR A 155 -9.39 6.00 7.35
CA TYR A 155 -9.86 6.85 8.44
C TYR A 155 -10.60 8.12 7.99
N GLY A 156 -11.32 8.06 6.86
CA GLY A 156 -12.09 9.15 6.28
C GLY A 156 -11.27 10.16 5.46
N TYR A 157 -10.02 9.84 5.11
CA TYR A 157 -9.12 10.70 4.34
C TYR A 157 -8.42 9.95 3.21
N VAL A 158 -8.08 10.69 2.16
CA VAL A 158 -7.14 10.29 1.12
C VAL A 158 -5.94 11.23 1.14
N TYR A 159 -4.73 10.68 1.22
CA TYR A 159 -3.48 11.40 1.05
C TYR A 159 -2.88 11.02 -0.30
N TYR A 160 -2.50 12.02 -1.09
CA TYR A 160 -2.02 11.80 -2.46
C TYR A 160 -0.94 12.80 -2.87
N GLN A 161 0.01 12.31 -3.67
CA GLN A 161 1.09 13.12 -4.24
C GLN A 161 0.67 13.61 -5.61
N VAL A 162 0.59 14.92 -5.77
CA VAL A 162 0.38 15.58 -7.07
C VAL A 162 1.68 15.61 -7.83
N ASN A 163 1.63 15.22 -9.11
CA ASN A 163 2.75 15.29 -10.05
C ASN A 163 2.80 16.65 -10.74
N GLY A 164 4.01 17.07 -11.15
CA GLY A 164 4.22 18.26 -12.01
C GLY A 164 5.15 19.31 -11.40
N GLU A 165 5.14 20.50 -11.96
CA GLU A 165 6.01 21.61 -11.55
C GLU A 165 5.67 22.13 -10.13
N GLU A 166 4.40 22.09 -9.78
CA GLU A 166 3.89 22.43 -8.44
C GLU A 166 3.61 21.16 -7.60
N ALA A 167 4.54 20.20 -7.66
CA ALA A 167 4.40 18.94 -6.96
C ALA A 167 4.20 19.15 -5.45
N CYS A 168 3.22 18.48 -4.87
CA CYS A 168 2.91 18.59 -3.45
C CYS A 168 2.15 17.36 -2.93
N LEU A 169 2.32 17.08 -1.64
CA LEU A 169 1.48 16.13 -0.92
C LEU A 169 0.20 16.84 -0.47
N LYS A 170 -0.94 16.31 -0.86
CA LYS A 170 -2.28 16.78 -0.49
C LYS A 170 -3.04 15.77 0.35
N CYS A 171 -4.03 16.28 1.07
CA CYS A 171 -5.06 15.51 1.76
C CYS A 171 -6.42 16.00 1.31
N MET A 172 -7.39 15.09 1.23
CA MET A 172 -8.81 15.39 1.08
C MET A 172 -9.65 14.43 1.92
N ARG A 173 -10.93 14.70 2.08
CA ARG A 173 -11.90 13.72 2.57
C ARG A 173 -11.99 12.54 1.58
N ASP A 174 -12.35 11.37 2.06
CA ASP A 174 -12.45 10.17 1.24
C ASP A 174 -13.59 10.22 0.20
N ASP A 175 -14.48 11.21 0.30
CA ASP A 175 -15.50 11.53 -0.69
C ASP A 175 -15.06 12.58 -1.75
N GLY A 176 -13.81 13.03 -1.67
CA GLY A 176 -13.24 14.03 -2.59
C GLY A 176 -13.45 15.48 -2.16
N SER A 177 -14.15 15.72 -1.05
CA SER A 177 -14.35 17.09 -0.52
C SER A 177 -13.14 17.58 0.28
N ASP A 178 -13.11 18.90 0.54
CA ASP A 178 -12.17 19.57 1.46
C ASP A 178 -10.67 19.21 1.19
N SER A 179 -10.16 19.50 0.00
CA SER A 179 -8.74 19.26 -0.33
C SER A 179 -7.83 20.39 0.16
N TRP A 180 -6.65 20.04 0.71
CA TRP A 180 -5.59 20.99 1.11
C TRP A 180 -4.19 20.42 0.96
N VAL A 181 -3.20 21.33 0.85
CA VAL A 181 -1.77 20.98 0.80
C VAL A 181 -1.26 20.69 2.20
N ILE A 182 -0.49 19.61 2.33
CA ILE A 182 0.27 19.24 3.54
C ILE A 182 1.72 19.72 3.42
N ALA A 183 2.37 19.42 2.29
CA ALA A 183 3.77 19.70 2.08
C ALA A 183 4.08 19.93 0.59
N GLU A 184 4.86 20.95 0.29
CA GLU A 184 5.39 21.22 -1.05
C GLU A 184 6.55 20.25 -1.37
N GLY A 185 6.62 19.78 -2.62
CA GLY A 185 7.64 18.86 -3.11
C GLY A 185 7.12 17.48 -3.43
N ASN A 186 8.04 16.55 -3.75
CA ASN A 186 7.73 15.18 -4.10
C ASN A 186 7.86 14.26 -2.90
N TYR A 187 6.77 13.59 -2.55
CA TYR A 187 6.72 12.64 -1.44
C TYR A 187 6.23 11.27 -1.90
N THR A 188 6.61 10.26 -1.16
CA THR A 188 6.29 8.86 -1.41
C THR A 188 6.10 8.09 -0.11
N ALA A 189 5.85 6.79 -0.21
CA ALA A 189 5.71 5.89 0.94
C ALA A 189 4.68 6.38 1.97
N ILE A 190 3.49 6.76 1.48
CA ILE A 190 2.39 7.26 2.31
C ILE A 190 1.80 6.11 3.13
N HIS A 191 1.98 6.16 4.45
CA HIS A 191 1.43 5.18 5.40
C HIS A 191 0.52 5.86 6.42
N MET A 192 -0.59 5.22 6.75
CA MET A 192 -1.60 5.81 7.62
C MET A 192 -1.82 4.97 8.87
N THR A 193 -2.06 5.64 9.98
CA THR A 193 -2.59 5.10 11.23
C THR A 193 -3.85 5.87 11.61
N SER A 194 -4.55 5.46 12.65
CA SER A 194 -5.72 6.20 13.16
C SER A 194 -5.40 7.60 13.71
N GLN A 195 -4.13 7.95 13.88
CA GLN A 195 -3.71 9.24 14.47
C GLN A 195 -2.82 10.06 13.54
N TYR A 196 -2.02 9.41 12.68
CA TYR A 196 -1.01 10.06 11.87
C TYR A 196 -0.93 9.48 10.47
N VAL A 197 -0.52 10.32 9.52
CA VAL A 197 0.05 9.90 8.23
C VAL A 197 1.56 10.07 8.28
N TYR A 198 2.29 9.10 7.73
CA TYR A 198 3.76 9.08 7.61
C TYR A 198 4.12 9.07 6.13
N PHE A 199 5.16 9.81 5.76
CA PHE A 199 5.62 9.90 4.37
C PHE A 199 7.10 10.24 4.29
N GLN A 200 7.71 9.98 3.14
CA GLN A 200 9.12 10.30 2.85
C GLN A 200 9.22 11.24 1.65
N MET A 201 10.22 12.10 1.65
CA MET A 201 10.59 12.83 0.44
C MET A 201 11.17 11.83 -0.58
N PHE A 202 10.79 11.97 -1.84
CA PHE A 202 11.28 11.10 -2.91
C PHE A 202 12.81 11.21 -3.02
N GLY A 203 13.48 10.05 -3.08
CA GLY A 203 14.94 9.96 -3.10
C GLY A 203 15.61 9.96 -1.73
N GLU A 204 14.90 10.29 -0.64
CA GLU A 204 15.41 10.15 0.72
C GLU A 204 15.06 8.76 1.28
N THR A 205 16.01 8.11 1.94
CA THR A 205 15.78 6.77 2.51
C THR A 205 15.83 6.73 4.05
N SER A 206 16.25 7.82 4.68
CA SER A 206 16.50 7.86 6.13
C SER A 206 15.55 8.76 6.91
N THR A 207 14.98 9.79 6.27
CA THR A 207 14.12 10.78 6.94
C THR A 207 12.66 10.46 6.66
N TRP A 208 11.89 10.30 7.75
CA TRP A 208 10.44 10.23 7.70
C TRP A 208 9.83 11.53 8.19
N TYR A 209 8.70 11.88 7.64
CA TYR A 209 7.84 12.95 8.10
C TYR A 209 6.53 12.38 8.61
N HIS A 210 5.86 13.11 9.47
CA HIS A 210 4.51 12.77 9.91
C HIS A 210 3.65 14.01 10.10
N SER A 211 2.35 13.84 9.91
CA SER A 211 1.31 14.84 10.16
C SER A 211 0.20 14.19 10.97
N PRO A 212 -0.39 14.87 11.98
CA PRO A 212 -1.63 14.41 12.57
C PRO A 212 -2.70 14.23 11.49
N LEU A 213 -3.50 13.18 11.59
CA LEU A 213 -4.50 12.85 10.59
C LEU A 213 -5.47 14.02 10.35
N GLY A 214 -5.63 14.43 9.10
CA GLY A 214 -6.46 15.58 8.70
C GLY A 214 -5.88 16.97 9.03
N SER A 215 -4.63 17.06 9.52
CA SER A 215 -3.94 18.33 9.78
C SER A 215 -3.26 18.90 8.53
N GLN A 216 -3.02 20.21 8.53
CA GLN A 216 -2.20 20.90 7.52
C GLN A 216 -0.73 21.07 7.93
N SER A 217 -0.38 20.67 9.16
CA SER A 217 0.98 20.77 9.68
C SER A 217 1.68 19.43 9.68
N TYR A 218 2.99 19.43 9.43
CA TYR A 218 3.82 18.23 9.49
C TYR A 218 5.17 18.54 10.15
N SER A 219 5.88 17.50 10.57
CA SER A 219 7.23 17.59 11.13
C SER A 219 8.03 16.34 10.80
N GLY A 220 9.37 16.44 10.95
CA GLY A 220 10.23 15.28 10.83
C GLY A 220 9.92 14.24 11.92
N PHE A 221 9.96 12.96 11.53
CA PHE A 221 9.76 11.81 12.42
C PHE A 221 11.02 10.96 12.47
N ASP A 222 11.64 10.88 13.63
CA ASP A 222 12.80 10.02 13.89
C ASP A 222 12.44 8.95 14.94
N GLY A 223 11.73 7.93 14.49
CA GLY A 223 11.29 6.83 15.36
C GLY A 223 12.45 6.03 15.96
N ALA A 224 13.58 5.94 15.27
CA ALA A 224 14.79 5.27 15.79
C ALA A 224 15.41 6.07 16.96
N ARG A 225 15.47 7.39 16.81
CA ARG A 225 15.94 8.30 17.87
C ARG A 225 15.01 8.28 19.08
N GLU A 226 13.71 8.34 18.88
CA GLU A 226 12.72 8.27 19.97
C GLU A 226 12.76 6.92 20.69
N ALA A 227 12.86 5.81 19.95
CA ALA A 227 13.01 4.48 20.56
C ALA A 227 14.30 4.37 21.37
N ALA A 228 15.42 4.89 20.87
CA ALA A 228 16.69 4.93 21.59
C ALA A 228 16.58 5.78 22.88
N LEU A 229 16.01 6.99 22.79
CA LEU A 229 15.81 7.85 23.95
C LEU A 229 14.93 7.23 25.04
N ASN A 230 13.89 6.48 24.62
CA ASN A 230 13.01 5.77 25.55
C ASN A 230 13.66 4.53 26.18
N ALA A 231 14.62 3.89 25.51
CA ALA A 231 15.39 2.79 26.06
C ALA A 231 16.36 3.25 27.16
N PHE A 232 16.87 4.49 27.09
CA PHE A 232 17.74 5.08 28.10
C PHE A 232 17.00 5.67 29.32
N LYS A 233 15.67 5.78 29.26
CA LYS A 233 14.83 6.29 30.37
C LYS A 233 14.34 5.18 31.31
N LYS A 234 14.65 3.93 31.06
CA LYS A 234 14.39 2.77 31.92
C LYS A 234 15.64 2.33 32.66
#